data_0b23602c5452f08cecb2e9d1d1b7d754
#
_entry.id   0b23602c5452f08cecb2e9d1d1b7d754
#
_cell.length_a   1.000
_cell.length_b   1.000
_cell.length_c   1.000
_cell.angle_alpha   90.00
_cell.angle_beta   90.00
_cell.angle_gamma   90.00
#
_symmetry.space_group_name_H-M   'P 1'
#
loop_
_entity.id
_entity.type
_entity.pdbx_description
1 polymer ?
#
loop_
_entity_poly.entity_id
_entity_poly.type
_entity_poly.pdbx_seq_one_letter_code
_entity_poly.pdbx_strand_id
1 'polypeptide(L)'
;MRLKPNNADEALDFEAHKAAMYASSNRRAWMISGASIGIALILAGAIYGLTPLKSNEPFVLSVDKNSGQTEILTVLKDGNKAISSNRALDEYWIGAYVRWREVYDWYTIQQDYDSTIRFSSVPVQNEYKAIFEGDQALDALWGKRVKATVKILSIVTNTESKIATVRFEKTIKDSESNGKGQQTIWIATLGYRYKPQETLSVEDRRQNPWGFEVVSYRVDPENAP
;
A
#
# COMPACT_ATOMS: atom_id res chain seq x y z
N MET A 1 90.83 43.04 -14.15
CA MET A 1 91.30 41.70 -13.71
C MET A 1 90.09 41.00 -13.06
N ARG A 2 89.40 40.12 -13.82
CA ARG A 2 88.27 39.37 -13.27
C ARG A 2 88.82 38.14 -12.52
N LEU A 3 88.63 38.13 -11.23
CA LEU A 3 88.97 36.95 -10.42
C LEU A 3 88.12 35.78 -10.87
N LYS A 4 88.76 34.64 -11.13
CA LYS A 4 88.09 33.38 -11.42
C LYS A 4 87.29 32.95 -10.18
N PRO A 5 86.00 32.58 -10.29
CA PRO A 5 85.29 32.06 -9.15
C PRO A 5 86.01 30.85 -8.57
N ASN A 6 86.14 30.79 -7.26
CA ASN A 6 86.76 29.66 -6.58
C ASN A 6 85.85 28.46 -6.62
N ASN A 7 86.38 27.28 -6.91
CA ASN A 7 85.60 26.03 -7.01
C ASN A 7 84.74 25.75 -5.78
N ALA A 8 85.08 26.35 -4.65
CA ALA A 8 84.26 26.28 -3.43
C ALA A 8 82.96 27.09 -3.52
N ASP A 9 82.95 28.24 -4.19
CA ASP A 9 81.78 29.12 -4.31
C ASP A 9 80.79 28.46 -5.34
N GLU A 10 81.28 27.83 -6.41
CA GLU A 10 80.44 27.10 -7.35
C GLU A 10 79.82 25.86 -6.71
N ALA A 11 80.50 25.16 -5.83
CA ALA A 11 79.99 24.05 -5.06
C ALA A 11 78.90 24.45 -4.08
N LEU A 12 79.04 25.58 -3.38
CA LEU A 12 78.05 26.13 -2.47
C LEU A 12 76.79 26.60 -3.19
N ASP A 13 76.91 27.24 -4.39
CA ASP A 13 75.81 27.65 -5.20
C ASP A 13 75.03 26.45 -5.77
N PHE A 14 75.76 25.40 -6.14
CA PHE A 14 75.10 24.13 -6.62
C PHE A 14 74.32 23.47 -5.48
N GLU A 15 74.84 23.38 -4.28
CA GLU A 15 74.14 22.83 -3.12
C GLU A 15 72.95 23.69 -2.72
N ALA A 16 73.07 25.00 -2.74
CA ALA A 16 71.98 25.92 -2.46
C ALA A 16 70.82 25.77 -3.52
N HIS A 17 71.21 25.68 -4.78
CA HIS A 17 70.20 25.42 -5.87
C HIS A 17 69.50 24.08 -5.73
N LYS A 18 70.24 23.04 -5.37
CA LYS A 18 69.73 21.70 -5.12
C LYS A 18 68.79 21.71 -3.92
N ALA A 19 69.15 22.35 -2.84
CA ALA A 19 68.31 22.49 -1.64
C ALA A 19 67.02 23.28 -1.96
N ALA A 20 67.09 24.36 -2.74
CA ALA A 20 65.92 25.13 -3.18
C ALA A 20 64.99 24.31 -4.09
N MET A 21 65.53 23.48 -5.00
CA MET A 21 64.77 22.57 -5.82
C MET A 21 64.03 21.50 -4.97
N TYR A 22 64.71 20.90 -4.02
CA TYR A 22 64.10 19.96 -3.08
C TYR A 22 62.99 20.60 -2.24
N ALA A 23 63.22 21.81 -1.73
CA ALA A 23 62.22 22.54 -0.96
C ALA A 23 60.97 22.87 -1.79
N SER A 24 61.15 23.31 -3.04
CA SER A 24 60.03 23.61 -3.95
C SER A 24 59.26 22.33 -4.40
N SER A 25 59.98 21.25 -4.66
CA SER A 25 59.40 19.95 -4.99
C SER A 25 58.63 19.38 -3.81
N ASN A 26 59.18 19.45 -2.62
CA ASN A 26 58.52 18.99 -1.40
C ASN A 26 57.26 19.79 -1.10
N ARG A 27 57.25 21.09 -1.28
CA ARG A 27 56.08 21.95 -1.13
C ARG A 27 54.96 21.58 -2.12
N ARG A 28 55.32 21.31 -3.38
CA ARG A 28 54.36 20.83 -4.40
C ARG A 28 53.81 19.45 -4.05
N ALA A 29 54.66 18.54 -3.59
CA ALA A 29 54.23 17.20 -3.16
C ALA A 29 53.22 17.28 -1.99
N TRP A 30 53.50 18.15 -0.99
CA TRP A 30 52.55 18.36 0.11
C TRP A 30 51.22 18.98 -0.32
N MET A 31 51.23 19.91 -1.29
CA MET A 31 49.99 20.47 -1.84
C MET A 31 49.17 19.41 -2.59
N ILE A 32 49.80 18.57 -3.40
CA ILE A 32 49.15 17.48 -4.13
C ILE A 32 48.59 16.45 -3.14
N SER A 33 49.35 16.08 -2.14
CA SER A 33 48.91 15.15 -1.09
C SER A 33 47.73 15.70 -0.32
N GLY A 34 47.76 16.96 0.07
CA GLY A 34 46.65 17.62 0.76
C GLY A 34 45.37 17.67 -0.10
N ALA A 35 45.50 17.99 -1.38
CA ALA A 35 44.37 17.98 -2.33
C ALA A 35 43.77 16.56 -2.51
N SER A 36 44.64 15.54 -2.59
CA SER A 36 44.19 14.14 -2.71
C SER A 36 43.43 13.66 -1.49
N ILE A 37 43.90 14.03 -0.30
CA ILE A 37 43.21 13.73 0.97
C ILE A 37 41.85 14.44 1.03
N GLY A 38 41.80 15.72 0.61
CA GLY A 38 40.54 16.46 0.53
C GLY A 38 39.50 15.78 -0.38
N ILE A 39 39.92 15.36 -1.56
CA ILE A 39 39.06 14.62 -2.51
C ILE A 39 38.59 13.28 -1.91
N ALA A 40 39.51 12.56 -1.25
CA ALA A 40 39.15 11.29 -0.62
C ALA A 40 38.10 11.45 0.51
N LEU A 41 38.20 12.51 1.29
CA LEU A 41 37.23 12.83 2.35
C LEU A 41 35.86 13.21 1.75
N ILE A 42 35.84 13.97 0.65
CA ILE A 42 34.57 14.31 -0.06
C ILE A 42 33.91 13.05 -0.61
N LEU A 43 34.69 12.16 -1.23
CA LEU A 43 34.16 10.89 -1.77
C LEU A 43 33.66 9.97 -0.64
N ALA A 44 34.38 9.88 0.47
CA ALA A 44 33.94 9.12 1.63
C ALA A 44 32.63 9.68 2.22
N GLY A 45 32.51 11.01 2.31
CA GLY A 45 31.28 11.66 2.73
C GLY A 45 30.11 11.42 1.77
N ALA A 46 30.36 11.44 0.45
CA ALA A 46 29.36 11.12 -0.55
C ALA A 46 28.88 9.65 -0.46
N ILE A 47 29.81 8.71 -0.27
CA ILE A 47 29.47 7.29 -0.06
C ILE A 47 28.69 7.11 1.24
N TYR A 48 29.07 7.77 2.32
CA TYR A 48 28.34 7.74 3.58
C TYR A 48 26.93 8.32 3.46
N GLY A 49 26.75 9.39 2.69
CA GLY A 49 25.44 9.98 2.41
C GLY A 49 24.54 9.12 1.51
N LEU A 50 25.13 8.29 0.64
CA LEU A 50 24.38 7.36 -0.22
C LEU A 50 24.10 5.98 0.42
N THR A 51 24.79 5.65 1.55
CA THR A 51 24.60 4.35 2.23
C THR A 51 23.18 4.12 2.75
N PRO A 52 22.39 5.12 3.22
CA PRO A 52 21.03 4.88 3.64
C PRO A 52 20.06 4.57 2.48
N LEU A 53 20.43 4.73 1.21
CA LEU A 53 19.59 4.36 0.06
C LEU A 53 19.55 2.85 -0.21
N LYS A 54 20.42 2.07 0.40
CA LYS A 54 20.41 0.62 0.35
C LYS A 54 19.79 0.04 1.61
N SER A 55 18.55 0.46 1.92
CA SER A 55 17.68 -0.27 2.83
C SER A 55 17.30 -1.58 2.16
N ASN A 56 17.98 -2.65 2.54
CA ASN A 56 17.48 -3.99 2.28
C ASN A 56 16.27 -4.17 3.22
N GLU A 57 15.09 -3.87 2.73
CA GLU A 57 13.86 -4.29 3.39
C GLU A 57 13.85 -5.82 3.36
N PRO A 58 13.98 -6.51 4.48
CA PRO A 58 13.84 -7.96 4.48
C PRO A 58 12.38 -8.27 4.15
N PHE A 59 12.13 -8.78 2.95
CA PHE A 59 10.85 -9.39 2.63
C PHE A 59 10.75 -10.68 3.45
N VAL A 60 9.89 -10.69 4.45
CA VAL A 60 9.54 -11.92 5.15
C VAL A 60 8.57 -12.67 4.26
N LEU A 61 9.07 -13.66 3.55
CA LEU A 61 8.26 -14.65 2.85
C LEU A 61 7.72 -15.62 3.93
N SER A 62 6.44 -15.49 4.27
CA SER A 62 5.76 -16.53 5.02
C SER A 62 5.29 -17.59 4.03
N VAL A 63 5.90 -18.77 4.09
CA VAL A 63 5.43 -19.93 3.32
C VAL A 63 4.47 -20.69 4.23
N ASP A 64 3.19 -20.66 3.93
CA ASP A 64 2.23 -21.55 4.57
C ASP A 64 2.53 -23.00 4.17
N LYS A 65 2.96 -23.80 5.14
CA LYS A 65 3.37 -25.20 4.92
C LYS A 65 2.22 -26.11 4.46
N ASN A 66 0.97 -25.67 4.58
CA ASN A 66 -0.20 -26.47 4.22
C ASN A 66 -0.74 -26.15 2.82
N SER A 67 -0.52 -24.95 2.29
CA SER A 67 -1.05 -24.52 0.97
C SER A 67 0.03 -24.25 -0.08
N GLY A 68 1.31 -24.18 0.32
CA GLY A 68 2.42 -23.85 -0.58
C GLY A 68 2.37 -22.43 -1.14
N GLN A 69 1.46 -21.57 -0.67
CA GLN A 69 1.36 -20.19 -1.11
C GLN A 69 2.41 -19.31 -0.44
N THR A 70 3.13 -18.58 -1.27
CA THR A 70 4.13 -17.61 -0.83
C THR A 70 3.43 -16.26 -0.60
N GLU A 71 3.29 -15.86 0.64
CA GLU A 71 2.74 -14.55 1.02
C GLU A 71 3.85 -13.51 1.14
N ILE A 72 3.79 -12.45 0.33
CA ILE A 72 4.69 -11.31 0.45
C ILE A 72 4.10 -10.36 1.49
N LEU A 73 4.63 -10.39 2.70
CA LEU A 73 4.29 -9.42 3.75
C LEU A 73 5.07 -8.12 3.51
N THR A 74 4.49 -7.19 2.74
CA THR A 74 5.01 -5.83 2.63
C THR A 74 4.51 -5.03 3.83
N VAL A 75 5.41 -4.68 4.72
CA VAL A 75 5.11 -3.77 5.84
C VAL A 75 5.14 -2.34 5.32
N LEU A 76 3.96 -1.75 5.09
CA LEU A 76 3.84 -0.32 4.85
C LEU A 76 4.05 0.42 6.18
N LYS A 77 5.24 1.03 6.34
CA LYS A 77 5.54 1.93 7.47
C LYS A 77 4.86 3.27 7.22
N ASP A 78 3.66 3.44 7.73
CA ASP A 78 3.13 4.77 7.98
C ASP A 78 2.99 4.96 9.50
N GLY A 79 3.53 6.05 10.00
CA GLY A 79 3.79 6.34 11.39
C GLY A 79 2.83 5.73 12.41
N ASN A 80 3.29 4.72 13.14
CA ASN A 80 2.74 4.03 14.30
C ASN A 80 1.85 2.79 14.15
N LYS A 81 1.48 2.32 12.95
CA LYS A 81 0.90 0.96 12.78
C LYS A 81 1.38 0.35 11.48
N ALA A 82 2.22 -0.67 11.57
CA ALA A 82 2.50 -1.56 10.44
C ALA A 82 1.20 -2.30 10.09
N ILE A 83 0.51 -1.87 9.04
CA ILE A 83 -0.63 -2.60 8.47
C ILE A 83 -0.02 -3.67 7.57
N SER A 84 -0.26 -4.95 7.85
CA SER A 84 0.15 -6.02 6.95
C SER A 84 -0.57 -5.86 5.61
N SER A 85 0.09 -6.18 4.49
CA SER A 85 -0.52 -6.12 3.15
C SER A 85 -1.81 -6.94 3.07
N ASN A 86 -1.90 -8.04 3.78
CA ASN A 86 -3.09 -8.88 3.88
C ASN A 86 -4.25 -8.15 4.53
N ARG A 87 -4.00 -7.40 5.60
CA ARG A 87 -5.05 -6.63 6.25
C ARG A 87 -5.60 -5.53 5.35
N ALA A 88 -4.74 -4.82 4.63
CA ALA A 88 -5.16 -3.78 3.69
C ALA A 88 -6.00 -4.37 2.55
N LEU A 89 -5.62 -5.56 2.06
CA LEU A 89 -6.37 -6.29 1.04
C LEU A 89 -7.73 -6.77 1.56
N ASP A 90 -7.77 -7.31 2.78
CA ASP A 90 -9.01 -7.70 3.44
C ASP A 90 -9.96 -6.50 3.58
N GLU A 91 -9.47 -5.38 4.11
CA GLU A 91 -10.26 -4.14 4.28
C GLU A 91 -10.78 -3.59 2.94
N TYR A 92 -9.98 -3.68 1.88
CA TYR A 92 -10.41 -3.26 0.54
C TYR A 92 -11.60 -4.09 0.03
N TRP A 93 -11.48 -5.44 0.03
CA TRP A 93 -12.53 -6.33 -0.47
C TRP A 93 -13.79 -6.29 0.40
N ILE A 94 -13.63 -6.25 1.72
CA ILE A 94 -14.73 -6.10 2.67
C ILE A 94 -15.50 -4.80 2.41
N GLY A 95 -14.78 -3.69 2.30
CA GLY A 95 -15.39 -2.39 2.03
C GLY A 95 -16.06 -2.32 0.65
N ALA A 96 -15.49 -2.95 -0.37
CA ALA A 96 -16.09 -3.06 -1.70
C ALA A 96 -17.38 -3.88 -1.65
N TYR A 97 -17.35 -5.04 -0.99
CA TYR A 97 -18.51 -5.92 -0.87
C TYR A 97 -19.70 -5.24 -0.15
N VAL A 98 -19.43 -4.57 0.98
CA VAL A 98 -20.50 -3.85 1.70
C VAL A 98 -21.09 -2.74 0.83
N ARG A 99 -20.27 -2.03 0.05
CA ARG A 99 -20.81 -1.03 -0.89
C ARG A 99 -21.69 -1.65 -1.95
N TRP A 100 -21.27 -2.71 -2.64
CA TRP A 100 -22.09 -3.36 -3.66
C TRP A 100 -23.40 -3.88 -3.09
N ARG A 101 -23.38 -4.47 -1.90
CA ARG A 101 -24.56 -5.08 -1.28
C ARG A 101 -25.58 -4.08 -0.75
N GLU A 102 -25.11 -2.95 -0.20
CA GLU A 102 -25.95 -2.00 0.54
C GLU A 102 -26.32 -0.76 -0.27
N VAL A 103 -25.66 -0.51 -1.40
CA VAL A 103 -26.01 0.59 -2.30
C VAL A 103 -27.26 0.19 -3.13
N TYR A 104 -28.05 1.20 -3.46
CA TYR A 104 -29.12 1.04 -4.45
C TYR A 104 -29.12 2.25 -5.39
N ASP A 105 -28.85 2.01 -6.64
CA ASP A 105 -29.02 2.98 -7.72
C ASP A 105 -29.54 2.22 -8.95
N TRP A 106 -30.72 2.58 -9.43
CA TRP A 106 -31.36 1.92 -10.56
C TRP A 106 -30.44 1.75 -11.78
N TYR A 107 -29.54 2.70 -12.00
CA TYR A 107 -28.67 2.70 -13.17
C TYR A 107 -27.43 1.79 -13.01
N THR A 108 -27.05 1.45 -11.79
CA THR A 108 -25.89 0.58 -11.50
C THR A 108 -26.27 -0.74 -10.83
N ILE A 109 -27.54 -0.92 -10.46
CA ILE A 109 -27.99 -2.04 -9.64
C ILE A 109 -27.60 -3.40 -10.20
N GLN A 110 -27.63 -3.56 -11.53
CA GLN A 110 -27.24 -4.83 -12.14
C GLN A 110 -25.78 -5.16 -11.91
N GLN A 111 -24.90 -4.17 -12.04
CA GLN A 111 -23.45 -4.34 -11.78
C GLN A 111 -23.18 -4.62 -10.31
N ASP A 112 -23.86 -3.93 -9.40
CA ASP A 112 -23.72 -4.10 -7.96
C ASP A 112 -24.26 -5.47 -7.52
N TYR A 113 -25.39 -5.89 -8.11
CA TYR A 113 -25.98 -7.22 -7.91
C TYR A 113 -25.04 -8.33 -8.36
N ASP A 114 -24.52 -8.26 -9.58
CA ASP A 114 -23.63 -9.27 -10.16
C ASP A 114 -22.33 -9.35 -9.34
N SER A 115 -21.81 -8.20 -8.90
CA SER A 115 -20.65 -8.16 -8.03
C SER A 115 -20.94 -8.82 -6.67
N THR A 116 -22.06 -8.49 -6.04
CA THR A 116 -22.45 -9.11 -4.76
C THR A 116 -22.60 -10.62 -4.89
N ILE A 117 -23.27 -11.10 -5.93
CA ILE A 117 -23.43 -12.55 -6.19
C ILE A 117 -22.08 -13.21 -6.40
N ARG A 118 -21.20 -12.64 -7.22
CA ARG A 118 -19.87 -13.19 -7.54
C ARG A 118 -18.99 -13.38 -6.30
N PHE A 119 -19.05 -12.42 -5.38
CA PHE A 119 -18.23 -12.44 -4.16
C PHE A 119 -18.92 -13.10 -2.96
N SER A 120 -20.05 -13.77 -3.16
CA SER A 120 -20.82 -14.46 -2.12
C SER A 120 -20.77 -15.98 -2.27
N SER A 121 -20.78 -16.69 -1.13
CA SER A 121 -21.06 -18.13 -1.10
C SER A 121 -22.52 -18.42 -1.46
N VAL A 122 -22.82 -19.64 -1.88
CA VAL A 122 -24.18 -20.03 -2.30
C VAL A 122 -25.27 -19.67 -1.28
N PRO A 123 -25.11 -19.93 0.04
CA PRO A 123 -26.11 -19.50 1.02
C PRO A 123 -26.35 -17.99 1.01
N VAL A 124 -25.25 -17.19 1.01
CA VAL A 124 -25.34 -15.72 1.02
C VAL A 124 -25.91 -15.17 -0.28
N GLN A 125 -25.65 -15.83 -1.43
CA GLN A 125 -26.29 -15.50 -2.70
C GLN A 125 -27.80 -15.68 -2.62
N ASN A 126 -28.28 -16.80 -2.06
CA ASN A 126 -29.71 -17.08 -1.97
C ASN A 126 -30.44 -16.08 -1.07
N GLU A 127 -29.82 -15.70 0.07
CA GLU A 127 -30.34 -14.64 0.93
C GLU A 127 -30.42 -13.29 0.20
N TYR A 128 -29.42 -12.97 -0.61
CA TYR A 128 -29.39 -11.69 -1.35
C TYR A 128 -30.38 -11.69 -2.52
N LYS A 129 -30.50 -12.80 -3.26
CA LYS A 129 -31.49 -12.96 -4.35
C LYS A 129 -32.91 -12.76 -3.87
N ALA A 130 -33.24 -13.30 -2.69
CA ALA A 130 -34.55 -13.15 -2.09
C ALA A 130 -35.01 -11.71 -1.89
N ILE A 131 -34.06 -10.75 -1.77
CA ILE A 131 -34.37 -9.31 -1.68
C ILE A 131 -34.96 -8.77 -2.99
N PHE A 132 -34.64 -9.38 -4.12
CA PHE A 132 -35.08 -8.99 -5.47
C PHE A 132 -36.08 -9.96 -6.08
N GLU A 133 -36.72 -10.81 -5.28
CA GLU A 133 -37.70 -11.80 -5.74
C GLU A 133 -39.09 -11.54 -5.11
N GLY A 134 -40.11 -11.87 -5.86
CA GLY A 134 -41.50 -11.79 -5.42
C GLY A 134 -42.13 -10.39 -5.45
N ASP A 135 -43.31 -10.27 -4.84
CA ASP A 135 -44.12 -9.05 -4.88
C ASP A 135 -43.52 -7.89 -4.06
N GLN A 136 -42.56 -8.19 -3.20
CA GLN A 136 -41.82 -7.23 -2.36
C GLN A 136 -40.38 -7.00 -2.85
N ALA A 137 -40.12 -7.32 -4.10
CA ALA A 137 -38.80 -7.11 -4.70
C ALA A 137 -38.34 -5.65 -4.57
N LEU A 138 -37.10 -5.45 -4.10
CA LEU A 138 -36.60 -4.13 -3.78
C LEU A 138 -36.61 -3.19 -5.00
N ASP A 139 -36.26 -3.71 -6.15
CA ASP A 139 -36.25 -2.97 -7.41
C ASP A 139 -37.67 -2.61 -7.89
N ALA A 140 -38.65 -3.44 -7.62
CA ALA A 140 -40.07 -3.12 -7.89
C ALA A 140 -40.60 -2.03 -6.96
N LEU A 141 -40.23 -2.07 -5.68
CA LEU A 141 -40.67 -1.09 -4.68
C LEU A 141 -39.96 0.28 -4.82
N TRP A 142 -38.69 0.27 -5.09
CA TRP A 142 -37.86 1.49 -5.14
C TRP A 142 -37.75 2.08 -6.54
N GLY A 143 -37.58 1.23 -7.55
CA GLY A 143 -37.46 1.63 -8.94
C GLY A 143 -36.42 2.74 -9.14
N LYS A 144 -36.71 3.68 -10.06
CA LYS A 144 -35.87 4.85 -10.32
C LYS A 144 -36.03 5.98 -9.28
N ARG A 145 -37.05 5.85 -8.41
CA ARG A 145 -37.43 6.92 -7.49
C ARG A 145 -36.51 6.99 -6.28
N VAL A 146 -36.03 5.85 -5.79
CA VAL A 146 -35.22 5.80 -4.56
C VAL A 146 -33.76 5.51 -4.91
N LYS A 147 -32.86 6.20 -4.22
CA LYS A 147 -31.43 5.96 -4.27
C LYS A 147 -30.88 5.78 -2.85
N ALA A 148 -30.11 4.73 -2.62
CA ALA A 148 -29.35 4.52 -1.39
C ALA A 148 -27.87 4.62 -1.65
N THR A 149 -27.17 5.44 -0.89
CA THR A 149 -25.71 5.58 -0.93
C THR A 149 -25.09 5.11 0.36
N VAL A 150 -23.88 4.58 0.28
CA VAL A 150 -23.15 4.00 1.39
C VAL A 150 -21.80 4.68 1.56
N LYS A 151 -21.52 5.13 2.78
CA LYS A 151 -20.24 5.68 3.20
C LYS A 151 -19.66 4.83 4.33
N ILE A 152 -18.56 4.14 4.05
CA ILE A 152 -17.85 3.35 5.07
C ILE A 152 -17.24 4.32 6.10
N LEU A 153 -17.50 4.08 7.37
CA LEU A 153 -16.96 4.85 8.50
C LEU A 153 -15.76 4.16 9.15
N SER A 154 -15.86 2.83 9.35
CA SER A 154 -14.75 2.04 9.86
C SER A 154 -14.89 0.57 9.46
N ILE A 155 -13.76 -0.10 9.34
CA ILE A 155 -13.65 -1.55 9.11
C ILE A 155 -12.74 -2.10 10.19
N VAL A 156 -13.21 -3.11 10.93
CA VAL A 156 -12.44 -3.85 11.92
C VAL A 156 -12.40 -5.29 11.47
N THR A 157 -11.21 -5.81 11.18
CA THR A 157 -11.00 -7.18 10.73
C THR A 157 -10.28 -8.00 11.78
N ASN A 158 -10.75 -9.23 12.01
CA ASN A 158 -9.97 -10.25 12.68
C ASN A 158 -9.46 -11.24 11.63
N THR A 159 -8.16 -11.16 11.34
CA THR A 159 -7.51 -11.97 10.30
C THR A 159 -7.42 -13.44 10.63
N GLU A 160 -7.48 -13.82 11.92
CA GLU A 160 -7.43 -15.21 12.38
C GLU A 160 -8.80 -15.88 12.19
N SER A 161 -9.87 -15.25 12.70
CA SER A 161 -11.23 -15.79 12.59
C SER A 161 -11.89 -15.51 11.25
N LYS A 162 -11.28 -14.68 10.38
CA LYS A 162 -11.85 -14.20 9.10
C LYS A 162 -13.24 -13.60 9.26
N ILE A 163 -13.44 -12.86 10.35
CA ILE A 163 -14.66 -12.09 10.63
C ILE A 163 -14.33 -10.60 10.56
N ALA A 164 -15.20 -9.84 9.92
CA ALA A 164 -15.08 -8.39 9.86
C ALA A 164 -16.36 -7.73 10.34
N THR A 165 -16.19 -6.58 10.98
CA THR A 165 -17.27 -5.67 11.37
C THR A 165 -17.08 -4.34 10.65
N VAL A 166 -18.10 -3.93 9.90
CA VAL A 166 -18.09 -2.71 9.09
C VAL A 166 -19.16 -1.78 9.59
N ARG A 167 -18.77 -0.60 10.04
CA ARG A 167 -19.67 0.49 10.40
C ARG A 167 -19.79 1.42 9.20
N PHE A 168 -21.02 1.69 8.76
CA PHE A 168 -21.26 2.53 7.59
C PHE A 168 -22.51 3.38 7.76
N GLU A 169 -22.52 4.53 7.10
CA GLU A 169 -23.66 5.41 6.96
C GLU A 169 -24.39 5.08 5.67
N LYS A 170 -25.69 4.80 5.75
CA LYS A 170 -26.59 4.60 4.62
C LYS A 170 -27.53 5.79 4.51
N THR A 171 -27.48 6.48 3.38
CA THR A 171 -28.36 7.60 3.08
C THR A 171 -29.37 7.17 2.03
N ILE A 172 -30.63 7.15 2.38
CA ILE A 172 -31.74 6.85 1.46
C ILE A 172 -32.38 8.17 1.04
N LYS A 173 -32.42 8.42 -0.26
CA LYS A 173 -32.99 9.64 -0.84
C LYS A 173 -34.03 9.28 -1.88
N ASP A 174 -35.20 9.92 -1.78
CA ASP A 174 -36.19 9.93 -2.84
C ASP A 174 -35.77 10.97 -3.91
N SER A 175 -35.70 10.55 -5.18
CA SER A 175 -35.26 11.40 -6.30
C SER A 175 -36.16 12.60 -6.55
N GLU A 176 -37.43 12.51 -6.14
CA GLU A 176 -38.41 13.60 -6.24
C GLU A 176 -38.38 14.56 -5.05
N SER A 177 -37.67 14.17 -3.97
CA SER A 177 -37.52 15.01 -2.77
C SER A 177 -36.31 15.92 -2.88
N ASN A 178 -36.51 17.21 -2.67
CA ASN A 178 -35.42 18.19 -2.55
C ASN A 178 -34.65 18.10 -1.21
N GLY A 179 -35.00 17.14 -0.35
CA GLY A 179 -34.38 16.92 0.97
C GLY A 179 -32.99 16.28 0.88
N LYS A 180 -32.25 16.33 2.00
CA LYS A 180 -30.92 15.72 2.14
C LYS A 180 -30.93 14.18 2.17
N GLY A 181 -32.10 13.55 2.23
CA GLY A 181 -32.26 12.10 2.45
C GLY A 181 -32.16 11.73 3.94
N GLN A 182 -32.67 10.52 4.24
CA GLN A 182 -32.59 9.95 5.58
C GLN A 182 -31.26 9.24 5.77
N GLN A 183 -30.48 9.65 6.77
CA GLN A 183 -29.21 9.06 7.12
C GLN A 183 -29.38 8.14 8.32
N THR A 184 -28.86 6.94 8.23
CA THR A 184 -28.87 5.95 9.32
C THR A 184 -27.52 5.24 9.35
N ILE A 185 -27.02 4.99 10.57
CA ILE A 185 -25.76 4.24 10.74
C ILE A 185 -26.11 2.76 10.93
N TRP A 186 -25.37 1.92 10.23
CA TRP A 186 -25.52 0.49 10.21
C TRP A 186 -24.22 -0.22 10.54
N ILE A 187 -24.33 -1.42 11.09
CA ILE A 187 -23.20 -2.29 11.37
C ILE A 187 -23.42 -3.60 10.61
N ALA A 188 -22.53 -3.88 9.66
CA ALA A 188 -22.48 -5.17 9.01
C ALA A 188 -21.41 -6.05 9.66
N THR A 189 -21.78 -7.29 10.00
CA THR A 189 -20.86 -8.33 10.42
C THR A 189 -20.83 -9.40 9.35
N LEU A 190 -19.65 -9.71 8.84
CA LEU A 190 -19.47 -10.67 7.76
C LEU A 190 -18.31 -11.63 8.04
N GLY A 191 -18.50 -12.89 7.68
CA GLY A 191 -17.44 -13.88 7.59
C GLY A 191 -16.95 -13.98 6.15
N TYR A 192 -15.64 -14.12 5.96
CA TYR A 192 -15.05 -14.22 4.64
C TYR A 192 -13.95 -15.28 4.58
N ARG A 193 -13.62 -15.73 3.37
CA ARG A 193 -12.51 -16.64 3.10
C ARG A 193 -11.90 -16.34 1.74
N TYR A 194 -10.75 -16.91 1.47
CA TYR A 194 -10.13 -16.93 0.14
C TYR A 194 -10.19 -18.33 -0.43
N LYS A 195 -10.72 -18.47 -1.64
CA LYS A 195 -10.74 -19.74 -2.37
C LYS A 195 -9.39 -19.98 -3.03
N PRO A 196 -8.93 -21.25 -3.09
CA PRO A 196 -7.75 -21.59 -3.89
C PRO A 196 -7.95 -21.16 -5.35
N GLN A 197 -6.93 -20.57 -5.96
CA GLN A 197 -7.03 -20.09 -7.36
C GLN A 197 -7.33 -21.17 -8.37
N GLU A 198 -6.97 -22.41 -8.07
CA GLU A 198 -7.22 -23.59 -8.90
C GLU A 198 -8.72 -23.89 -9.07
N THR A 199 -9.54 -23.47 -8.12
CA THR A 199 -10.99 -23.68 -8.13
C THR A 199 -11.77 -22.59 -8.86
N LEU A 200 -11.10 -21.52 -9.27
CA LEU A 200 -11.70 -20.37 -9.96
C LEU A 200 -11.66 -20.55 -11.47
N SER A 201 -12.74 -20.18 -12.16
CA SER A 201 -12.73 -20.06 -13.62
C SER A 201 -11.76 -18.97 -14.08
N VAL A 202 -11.36 -18.99 -15.36
CA VAL A 202 -10.47 -17.96 -15.93
C VAL A 202 -11.12 -16.57 -15.84
N GLU A 203 -12.44 -16.51 -16.01
CA GLU A 203 -13.20 -15.26 -15.93
C GLU A 203 -13.27 -14.74 -14.49
N ASP A 204 -13.55 -15.61 -13.53
CA ASP A 204 -13.58 -15.23 -12.11
C ASP A 204 -12.23 -14.74 -11.63
N ARG A 205 -11.12 -15.37 -12.07
CA ARG A 205 -9.76 -14.92 -11.74
C ARG A 205 -9.44 -13.51 -12.22
N ARG A 206 -10.04 -13.05 -13.31
CA ARG A 206 -9.84 -11.66 -13.81
C ARG A 206 -10.52 -10.63 -12.92
N GLN A 207 -11.65 -10.96 -12.34
CA GLN A 207 -12.46 -10.05 -11.53
C GLN A 207 -12.22 -10.23 -10.03
N ASN A 208 -11.87 -11.45 -9.61
CA ASN A 208 -11.57 -11.83 -8.23
C ASN A 208 -10.25 -12.63 -8.17
N PRO A 209 -9.11 -12.01 -8.41
CA PRO A 209 -7.82 -12.69 -8.52
C PRO A 209 -7.39 -13.40 -7.24
N TRP A 210 -7.93 -13.02 -6.10
CA TRP A 210 -7.60 -13.60 -4.79
C TRP A 210 -8.63 -14.62 -4.31
N GLY A 211 -9.73 -14.81 -5.03
CA GLY A 211 -10.79 -15.74 -4.64
C GLY A 211 -11.52 -15.33 -3.36
N PHE A 212 -11.59 -14.02 -3.07
CA PHE A 212 -12.33 -13.51 -1.91
C PHE A 212 -13.80 -13.93 -1.98
N GLU A 213 -14.33 -14.48 -0.90
CA GLU A 213 -15.71 -14.93 -0.81
C GLU A 213 -16.29 -14.64 0.56
N VAL A 214 -17.45 -14.01 0.60
CA VAL A 214 -18.23 -13.79 1.81
C VAL A 214 -19.09 -15.03 2.08
N VAL A 215 -18.94 -15.60 3.27
CA VAL A 215 -19.60 -16.86 3.69
C VAL A 215 -20.75 -16.65 4.66
N SER A 216 -20.82 -15.48 5.29
CA SER A 216 -21.95 -15.05 6.12
C SER A 216 -22.06 -13.53 6.08
N TYR A 217 -23.27 -12.99 6.16
CA TYR A 217 -23.52 -11.57 6.19
C TYR A 217 -24.73 -11.26 7.07
N ARG A 218 -24.55 -10.31 7.98
CA ARG A 218 -25.63 -9.78 8.82
C ARG A 218 -25.47 -8.28 8.93
N VAL A 219 -26.56 -7.54 8.85
CA VAL A 219 -26.58 -6.09 9.01
C VAL A 219 -27.67 -5.69 9.98
N ASP A 220 -27.30 -4.83 10.95
CA ASP A 220 -28.20 -4.31 11.96
C ASP A 220 -28.04 -2.77 12.04
N PRO A 221 -29.11 -1.99 12.30
CA PRO A 221 -28.97 -0.56 12.57
C PRO A 221 -28.21 -0.36 13.90
N GLU A 222 -27.31 0.63 13.95
CA GLU A 222 -26.49 0.88 15.16
C GLU A 222 -27.34 1.33 16.35
N ASN A 223 -28.42 2.08 16.10
CA ASN A 223 -29.37 2.52 17.11
C ASN A 223 -30.74 1.92 16.77
N ALA A 224 -30.92 0.65 17.05
CA ALA A 224 -32.28 0.11 17.19
C ALA A 224 -32.85 0.62 18.51
N PRO A 225 -34.06 1.20 18.55
CA PRO A 225 -34.70 1.64 19.76
C PRO A 225 -34.96 0.47 20.72
#